data_a9bc3cc9854446f932d5679574f2c3ad
#
_entry.id   a9bc3cc9854446f932d5679574f2c3ad
#
_cell.length_a   1.000
_cell.length_b   1.000
_cell.length_c   1.000
_cell.angle_alpha   90.00
_cell.angle_beta   90.00
_cell.angle_gamma   90.00
#
_symmetry.space_group_name_H-M   'P 1'
#
loop_
_entity.id
_entity.type
_entity.pdbx_description
1 polymer ?
#
loop_
_entity_poly.entity_id
_entity_poly.type
_entity_poly.pdbx_seq_one_letter_code
_entity_poly.pdbx_strand_id
1 'polypeptide(L)'
;MNTLRLGTPECDRPGITRVITFVTDRGYLAQSLIAASQLAAQPEVVALADIILYLIDIPDAEQSAIQTALGASRFNFRFLDSKRFLSDSVDRLPDLHVPHSTLGRLVLDAEIPPHYDTIIYMDGDIQIIGKVAALIAHDCAPGTVLAGCDRLDHGGKYGNPQYYLDGLGVAQPRDYFNAGIMMAPRAAWRTFTAAALDFLTRNPESCKHYDQSALNAAVGAHREWLPPEYNFTTWFQQADPAHATTSPRIVHFTGPLKPWNSTKGPWGTQFRRVYSDFLVEFPYFAQYLKIDASKDVDPKYSNPSLALRVRRRLKSLKEAVEHRRHAVLLRRFLRDAVLIRLD
;
A
#
# COMPACT_ATOMS: atom_id res chain seq x y z
N MET A 1 -7.75 2.18 -27.56
CA MET A 1 -7.35 0.87 -27.02
C MET A 1 -5.87 0.71 -27.24
N ASN A 2 -5.06 1.02 -26.20
CA ASN A 2 -3.62 0.78 -26.27
C ASN A 2 -3.40 -0.67 -25.80
N THR A 3 -3.17 -1.56 -26.74
CA THR A 3 -2.67 -2.92 -26.49
C THR A 3 -1.34 -2.80 -25.74
N LEU A 4 -1.33 -3.23 -24.48
CA LEU A 4 -0.11 -3.36 -23.67
C LEU A 4 0.82 -4.38 -24.35
N ARG A 5 1.79 -3.90 -25.13
CA ARG A 5 2.84 -4.76 -25.66
C ARG A 5 3.80 -5.11 -24.53
N LEU A 6 3.76 -6.37 -24.16
CA LEU A 6 4.57 -6.99 -23.13
C LEU A 6 5.91 -7.41 -23.76
N GLY A 7 7.02 -6.80 -23.41
CA GLY A 7 8.38 -7.19 -23.82
C GLY A 7 9.14 -7.79 -22.63
N THR A 8 10.00 -8.77 -22.84
CA THR A 8 10.89 -9.29 -21.79
C THR A 8 11.79 -8.14 -21.31
N PRO A 9 11.71 -7.73 -20.06
CA PRO A 9 12.62 -6.71 -19.57
C PRO A 9 13.96 -7.36 -19.24
N GLU A 10 15.03 -6.79 -19.76
CA GLU A 10 16.34 -7.01 -19.16
C GLU A 10 16.31 -6.36 -17.78
N CYS A 11 16.41 -7.21 -16.73
CA CYS A 11 16.67 -6.76 -15.38
C CYS A 11 18.14 -6.34 -15.27
N ASP A 12 18.55 -5.29 -15.80
CA ASP A 12 19.89 -4.69 -15.64
C ASP A 12 20.09 -3.65 -16.73
N ARG A 13 19.14 -2.71 -16.80
CA ARG A 13 19.30 -1.58 -17.74
C ARG A 13 20.44 -0.69 -17.24
N PRO A 14 21.53 -0.53 -18.02
CA PRO A 14 22.65 0.31 -17.61
C PRO A 14 22.18 1.72 -17.27
N GLY A 15 22.58 2.21 -16.09
CA GLY A 15 22.28 3.56 -15.62
C GLY A 15 20.97 3.70 -14.83
N ILE A 16 20.14 2.66 -14.71
CA ILE A 16 18.97 2.67 -13.82
C ILE A 16 19.41 2.18 -12.43
N THR A 17 19.33 3.07 -11.44
CA THR A 17 19.71 2.80 -10.04
C THR A 17 18.52 2.81 -9.08
N ARG A 18 17.31 2.93 -9.61
CA ARG A 18 16.06 2.94 -8.83
C ARG A 18 15.24 1.71 -9.14
N VAL A 19 14.62 1.14 -8.11
CA VAL A 19 13.70 0.01 -8.27
C VAL A 19 12.39 0.28 -7.54
N ILE A 20 11.28 0.03 -8.23
CA ILE A 20 9.94 -0.03 -7.64
C ILE A 20 9.65 -1.50 -7.35
N THR A 21 9.29 -1.80 -6.10
CA THR A 21 9.09 -3.18 -5.64
C THR A 21 7.69 -3.38 -5.07
N PHE A 22 7.14 -4.55 -5.36
CA PHE A 22 5.96 -5.09 -4.71
C PHE A 22 6.32 -6.43 -4.08
N VAL A 23 5.81 -6.70 -2.89
CA VAL A 23 5.87 -8.02 -2.27
C VAL A 23 4.45 -8.50 -2.11
N THR A 24 4.11 -9.62 -2.71
CA THR A 24 2.74 -10.11 -2.76
C THR A 24 2.67 -11.64 -2.72
N ASP A 25 1.59 -12.15 -2.19
CA ASP A 25 1.20 -13.55 -2.25
C ASP A 25 0.01 -13.75 -3.21
N ARG A 26 -0.54 -14.97 -3.23
CA ARG A 26 -1.73 -15.30 -4.04
C ARG A 26 -2.91 -14.35 -3.80
N GLY A 27 -3.07 -13.84 -2.58
CA GLY A 27 -4.23 -13.02 -2.18
C GLY A 27 -4.28 -11.66 -2.84
N TYR A 28 -3.12 -11.09 -3.16
CA TYR A 28 -2.99 -9.78 -3.78
C TYR A 28 -2.25 -9.79 -5.12
N LEU A 29 -2.02 -10.97 -5.70
CA LEU A 29 -1.28 -11.13 -6.96
C LEU A 29 -1.87 -10.27 -8.09
N ALA A 30 -3.15 -10.44 -8.39
CA ALA A 30 -3.78 -9.72 -9.50
C ALA A 30 -3.81 -8.20 -9.25
N GLN A 31 -4.03 -7.76 -8.03
CA GLN A 31 -4.04 -6.35 -7.65
C GLN A 31 -2.65 -5.73 -7.83
N SER A 32 -1.60 -6.41 -7.37
CA SER A 32 -0.21 -5.97 -7.55
C SER A 32 0.19 -5.90 -9.03
N LEU A 33 -0.26 -6.87 -9.84
CA LEU A 33 -0.05 -6.86 -11.30
C LEU A 33 -0.73 -5.66 -11.97
N ILE A 34 -1.95 -5.31 -11.54
CA ILE A 34 -2.66 -4.13 -12.04
C ILE A 34 -1.87 -2.86 -11.71
N ALA A 35 -1.43 -2.69 -10.46
CA ALA A 35 -0.65 -1.53 -10.05
C ALA A 35 0.68 -1.43 -10.82
N ALA A 36 1.41 -2.54 -10.96
CA ALA A 36 2.64 -2.60 -11.73
C ALA A 36 2.41 -2.28 -13.22
N SER A 37 1.31 -2.77 -13.81
CA SER A 37 0.94 -2.45 -15.20
C SER A 37 0.64 -0.97 -15.40
N GLN A 38 -0.02 -0.34 -14.43
CA GLN A 38 -0.30 1.10 -14.48
C GLN A 38 0.97 1.96 -14.37
N LEU A 39 1.96 1.53 -13.58
CA LEU A 39 3.29 2.15 -13.54
C LEU A 39 4.04 1.95 -14.85
N ALA A 40 4.06 0.72 -15.37
CA ALA A 40 4.72 0.38 -16.63
C ALA A 40 4.09 1.06 -17.86
N ALA A 41 2.84 1.49 -17.77
CA ALA A 41 2.17 2.28 -18.79
C ALA A 41 2.64 3.75 -18.85
N GLN A 42 3.42 4.23 -17.85
CA GLN A 42 4.00 5.56 -17.83
C GLN A 42 5.45 5.54 -18.32
N PRO A 43 5.75 6.00 -19.55
CA PRO A 43 7.11 5.97 -20.10
C PRO A 43 8.13 6.69 -19.22
N GLU A 44 7.72 7.78 -18.57
CA GLU A 44 8.57 8.57 -17.70
C GLU A 44 8.97 7.77 -16.43
N VAL A 45 8.08 6.92 -15.89
CA VAL A 45 8.38 6.03 -14.77
C VAL A 45 9.36 4.95 -15.21
N VAL A 46 9.10 4.31 -16.35
CA VAL A 46 9.98 3.26 -16.90
C VAL A 46 11.36 3.81 -17.25
N ALA A 47 11.48 5.09 -17.63
CA ALA A 47 12.78 5.71 -17.87
C ALA A 47 13.60 5.94 -16.58
N LEU A 48 12.96 6.00 -15.42
CA LEU A 48 13.59 6.32 -14.14
C LEU A 48 13.88 5.10 -13.26
N ALA A 49 13.06 4.05 -13.35
CA ALA A 49 13.12 2.91 -12.45
C ALA A 49 12.74 1.59 -13.14
N ASP A 50 13.32 0.51 -12.65
CA ASP A 50 12.84 -0.84 -12.92
C ASP A 50 11.69 -1.20 -11.97
N ILE A 51 10.80 -2.10 -12.42
CA ILE A 51 9.67 -2.58 -11.63
C ILE A 51 9.86 -4.07 -11.39
N ILE A 52 9.92 -4.50 -10.12
CA ILE A 52 10.09 -5.91 -9.74
C ILE A 52 8.98 -6.31 -8.77
N LEU A 53 8.26 -7.39 -9.11
CA LEU A 53 7.30 -8.03 -8.21
C LEU A 53 7.93 -9.26 -7.58
N TYR A 54 7.93 -9.34 -6.27
CA TYR A 54 8.33 -10.50 -5.50
C TYR A 54 7.09 -11.29 -5.08
N LEU A 55 6.95 -12.49 -5.66
CA LEU A 55 5.80 -13.36 -5.52
C LEU A 55 6.11 -14.45 -4.50
N ILE A 56 5.50 -14.34 -3.32
CA ILE A 56 5.79 -15.16 -2.16
C ILE A 56 4.90 -16.40 -2.16
N ASP A 57 5.51 -17.57 -1.94
CA ASP A 57 4.83 -18.87 -1.76
C ASP A 57 3.86 -19.22 -2.90
N ILE A 58 4.20 -18.84 -4.12
CA ILE A 58 3.44 -19.28 -5.30
C ILE A 58 3.86 -20.74 -5.61
N PRO A 59 2.92 -21.71 -5.63
CA PRO A 59 3.24 -23.08 -5.95
C PRO A 59 3.92 -23.23 -7.31
N ASP A 60 4.92 -24.10 -7.44
CA ASP A 60 5.68 -24.31 -8.67
C ASP A 60 4.79 -24.60 -9.88
N ALA A 61 3.71 -25.36 -9.70
CA ALA A 61 2.73 -25.64 -10.74
C ALA A 61 2.03 -24.39 -11.30
N GLU A 62 1.94 -23.31 -10.51
CA GLU A 62 1.31 -22.05 -10.91
C GLU A 62 2.34 -21.07 -11.52
N GLN A 63 3.62 -21.16 -11.14
CA GLN A 63 4.66 -20.23 -11.59
C GLN A 63 4.76 -20.18 -13.10
N SER A 64 4.85 -21.33 -13.76
CA SER A 64 4.92 -21.43 -15.22
C SER A 64 3.66 -20.89 -15.92
N ALA A 65 2.49 -21.10 -15.33
CA ALA A 65 1.23 -20.60 -15.87
C ALA A 65 1.11 -19.07 -15.73
N ILE A 66 1.57 -18.51 -14.59
CA ILE A 66 1.65 -17.05 -14.38
C ILE A 66 2.62 -16.44 -15.40
N GLN A 67 3.81 -17.03 -15.60
CA GLN A 67 4.78 -16.57 -16.58
C GLN A 67 4.19 -16.57 -18.00
N THR A 68 3.49 -17.63 -18.36
CA THR A 68 2.84 -17.74 -19.67
C THR A 68 1.72 -16.71 -19.84
N ALA A 69 0.89 -16.53 -18.81
CA ALA A 69 -0.24 -15.60 -18.85
C ALA A 69 0.21 -14.13 -18.93
N LEU A 70 1.34 -13.79 -18.31
CA LEU A 70 1.92 -12.44 -18.36
C LEU A 70 2.73 -12.21 -19.64
N GLY A 71 3.23 -13.26 -20.29
CA GLY A 71 4.07 -13.14 -21.48
C GLY A 71 5.29 -12.26 -21.23
N ALA A 72 5.64 -11.44 -22.24
CA ALA A 72 6.71 -10.47 -22.13
C ALA A 72 6.20 -9.17 -21.46
N SER A 73 6.12 -9.13 -20.13
CA SER A 73 5.70 -7.96 -19.36
C SER A 73 6.78 -6.86 -19.33
N ARG A 74 6.36 -5.60 -19.12
CA ARG A 74 7.29 -4.45 -18.95
C ARG A 74 7.84 -4.34 -17.52
N PHE A 75 7.62 -5.34 -16.69
CA PHE A 75 8.13 -5.45 -15.33
C PHE A 75 8.60 -6.87 -15.08
N ASN A 76 9.50 -7.00 -14.13
CA ASN A 76 10.07 -8.27 -13.73
C ASN A 76 9.29 -8.87 -12.58
N PHE A 77 9.31 -10.19 -12.46
CA PHE A 77 8.82 -10.86 -11.26
C PHE A 77 9.77 -11.98 -10.86
N ARG A 78 9.83 -12.22 -9.54
CA ARG A 78 10.65 -13.24 -8.93
C ARG A 78 9.81 -14.04 -7.94
N PHE A 79 9.92 -15.35 -8.01
CA PHE A 79 9.27 -16.24 -7.04
C PHE A 79 10.20 -16.47 -5.86
N LEU A 80 9.68 -16.28 -4.64
CA LEU A 80 10.41 -16.46 -3.41
C LEU A 80 9.68 -17.44 -2.49
N ASP A 81 10.43 -18.28 -1.81
CA ASP A 81 9.94 -19.15 -0.74
C ASP A 81 10.08 -18.41 0.60
N SER A 82 8.97 -18.20 1.30
CA SER A 82 8.95 -17.51 2.58
C SER A 82 9.84 -18.19 3.63
N LYS A 83 9.96 -19.53 3.60
CA LYS A 83 10.83 -20.28 4.52
C LYS A 83 12.30 -19.93 4.35
N ARG A 84 12.75 -19.73 3.10
CA ARG A 84 14.12 -19.30 2.81
C ARG A 84 14.33 -17.83 3.14
N PHE A 85 13.33 -17.04 2.87
CA PHE A 85 13.33 -15.59 2.97
C PHE A 85 13.23 -15.11 4.44
N LEU A 86 12.53 -15.87 5.28
CA LEU A 86 12.31 -15.56 6.69
C LEU A 86 13.11 -16.47 7.63
N SER A 87 13.90 -17.43 7.13
CA SER A 87 14.48 -18.54 7.89
C SER A 87 15.18 -18.13 9.19
N ASP A 88 15.88 -16.98 9.19
CA ASP A 88 16.61 -16.51 10.37
C ASP A 88 15.76 -15.64 11.31
N SER A 89 14.54 -15.29 10.88
CA SER A 89 13.68 -14.31 11.55
C SER A 89 12.39 -14.95 12.09
N VAL A 90 11.86 -15.99 11.44
CA VAL A 90 10.55 -16.58 11.77
C VAL A 90 10.55 -17.28 13.13
N ASP A 91 11.64 -17.96 13.52
CA ASP A 91 11.74 -18.63 14.83
C ASP A 91 11.71 -17.62 16.00
N ARG A 92 11.87 -16.33 15.71
CA ARG A 92 11.82 -15.25 16.69
C ARG A 92 10.54 -14.44 16.66
N LEU A 93 9.72 -14.60 15.60
CA LEU A 93 8.45 -13.89 15.49
C LEU A 93 7.42 -14.67 16.29
N PRO A 94 6.63 -14.01 17.15
CA PRO A 94 5.47 -14.66 17.78
C PRO A 94 4.54 -15.15 16.68
N ASP A 95 3.67 -16.12 16.98
CA ASP A 95 2.62 -16.63 16.09
C ASP A 95 1.73 -15.46 15.60
N LEU A 96 2.27 -14.69 14.66
CA LEU A 96 1.57 -13.59 14.04
C LEU A 96 0.66 -14.21 12.98
N HIS A 97 -0.65 -14.08 13.15
CA HIS A 97 -1.66 -14.43 12.14
C HIS A 97 -1.60 -13.45 10.94
N VAL A 98 -0.39 -13.08 10.51
CA VAL A 98 -0.13 -12.15 9.42
C VAL A 98 0.44 -12.91 8.25
N PRO A 99 -0.02 -12.65 7.02
CA PRO A 99 0.61 -13.22 5.84
C PRO A 99 2.10 -12.90 5.81
N HIS A 100 2.95 -13.89 5.52
CA HIS A 100 4.40 -13.73 5.40
C HIS A 100 4.77 -12.63 4.38
N SER A 101 3.94 -12.42 3.37
CA SER A 101 4.08 -11.35 2.38
C SER A 101 4.13 -9.96 3.01
N THR A 102 3.42 -9.73 4.13
CA THR A 102 3.43 -8.44 4.84
C THR A 102 4.80 -8.13 5.44
N LEU A 103 5.50 -9.17 5.96
CA LEU A 103 6.85 -9.02 6.51
C LEU A 103 7.93 -8.92 5.43
N GLY A 104 7.59 -9.27 4.20
CA GLY A 104 8.53 -9.31 3.08
C GLY A 104 9.29 -8.01 2.88
N ARG A 105 8.63 -6.85 3.09
CA ARG A 105 9.29 -5.53 2.97
C ARG A 105 10.46 -5.34 3.93
N LEU A 106 10.47 -5.99 5.09
CA LEU A 106 11.53 -5.85 6.09
C LEU A 106 12.82 -6.59 5.70
N VAL A 107 12.72 -7.62 4.85
CA VAL A 107 13.85 -8.47 4.46
C VAL A 107 14.18 -8.38 2.96
N LEU A 108 13.44 -7.56 2.22
CA LEU A 108 13.49 -7.42 0.76
C LEU A 108 14.87 -6.98 0.24
N ASP A 109 15.66 -6.22 1.00
CA ASP A 109 16.98 -5.74 0.56
C ASP A 109 17.92 -6.87 0.12
N ALA A 110 17.82 -8.04 0.73
CA ALA A 110 18.63 -9.20 0.38
C ALA A 110 18.33 -9.75 -1.03
N GLU A 111 17.11 -9.55 -1.52
CA GLU A 111 16.64 -10.06 -2.81
C GLU A 111 16.75 -9.02 -3.94
N ILE A 112 16.93 -7.75 -3.60
CA ILE A 112 17.08 -6.66 -4.56
C ILE A 112 18.51 -6.69 -5.15
N PRO A 113 18.68 -6.68 -6.48
CA PRO A 113 19.99 -6.59 -7.13
C PRO A 113 20.84 -5.43 -6.59
N PRO A 114 22.18 -5.63 -6.43
CA PRO A 114 23.04 -4.69 -5.69
C PRO A 114 23.24 -3.33 -6.37
N HIS A 115 22.97 -3.22 -7.66
CA HIS A 115 23.15 -1.98 -8.44
C HIS A 115 22.06 -0.93 -8.18
N TYR A 116 20.95 -1.30 -7.54
CA TYR A 116 19.91 -0.31 -7.18
C TYR A 116 20.29 0.42 -5.89
N ASP A 117 20.38 1.74 -5.98
CA ASP A 117 20.71 2.64 -4.87
C ASP A 117 19.49 3.19 -4.14
N THR A 118 18.34 3.20 -4.81
CA THR A 118 17.07 3.69 -4.27
C THR A 118 16.00 2.61 -4.38
N ILE A 119 15.37 2.31 -3.25
CA ILE A 119 14.28 1.34 -3.14
C ILE A 119 12.97 2.09 -2.96
N ILE A 120 11.98 1.79 -3.80
CA ILE A 120 10.61 2.28 -3.73
C ILE A 120 9.71 1.08 -3.52
N TYR A 121 9.10 0.98 -2.35
CA TYR A 121 8.17 -0.09 -2.03
C TYR A 121 6.73 0.39 -2.21
N MET A 122 5.88 -0.47 -2.77
CA MET A 122 4.46 -0.22 -2.92
C MET A 122 3.65 -1.46 -2.55
N ASP A 123 2.58 -1.28 -1.76
CA ASP A 123 1.61 -2.33 -1.45
C ASP A 123 0.78 -2.73 -2.68
N GLY A 124 0.26 -3.96 -2.70
CA GLY A 124 -0.54 -4.48 -3.81
C GLY A 124 -1.97 -3.92 -3.87
N ASP A 125 -2.46 -3.30 -2.81
CA ASP A 125 -3.81 -2.73 -2.76
C ASP A 125 -3.84 -1.22 -3.07
N ILE A 126 -3.04 -0.83 -4.04
CA ILE A 126 -3.01 0.53 -4.59
C ILE A 126 -3.54 0.57 -6.02
N GLN A 127 -3.87 1.75 -6.47
CA GLN A 127 -4.18 2.05 -7.87
C GLN A 127 -3.52 3.36 -8.28
N ILE A 128 -2.79 3.33 -9.39
CA ILE A 128 -2.13 4.50 -9.96
C ILE A 128 -3.13 5.20 -10.89
N ILE A 129 -3.58 6.39 -10.50
CA ILE A 129 -4.61 7.14 -11.25
C ILE A 129 -4.11 8.45 -11.83
N GLY A 130 -2.87 8.84 -11.49
CA GLY A 130 -2.21 10.05 -11.98
C GLY A 130 -0.76 9.82 -12.35
N LYS A 131 -0.09 10.88 -12.77
CA LYS A 131 1.35 10.83 -13.07
C LYS A 131 2.15 10.74 -11.78
N VAL A 132 3.14 9.83 -11.74
CA VAL A 132 3.95 9.59 -10.54
C VAL A 132 5.46 9.72 -10.78
N ALA A 133 5.87 10.14 -11.97
CA ALA A 133 7.28 10.28 -12.32
C ALA A 133 8.04 11.22 -11.36
N ALA A 134 7.41 12.30 -10.89
CA ALA A 134 8.02 13.22 -9.92
C ALA A 134 8.33 12.52 -8.58
N LEU A 135 7.44 11.64 -8.09
CA LEU A 135 7.75 10.79 -6.93
C LEU A 135 8.95 9.89 -7.20
N ILE A 136 8.96 9.18 -8.34
CA ILE A 136 10.02 8.24 -8.68
C ILE A 136 11.37 8.94 -8.85
N ALA A 137 11.38 10.18 -9.33
CA ALA A 137 12.58 10.99 -9.51
C ALA A 137 13.12 11.63 -8.22
N HIS A 138 12.32 11.66 -7.14
CA HIS A 138 12.73 12.32 -5.90
C HIS A 138 13.97 11.67 -5.28
N ASP A 139 14.91 12.49 -4.81
CA ASP A 139 16.09 12.07 -4.07
C ASP A 139 15.85 12.29 -2.57
N CYS A 140 15.63 11.20 -1.84
CA CYS A 140 15.53 11.28 -0.38
C CYS A 140 16.85 11.73 0.24
N ALA A 141 16.80 12.52 1.29
CA ALA A 141 17.98 12.87 2.05
C ALA A 141 18.67 11.61 2.61
N PRO A 142 20.00 11.59 2.70
CA PRO A 142 20.72 10.47 3.27
C PRO A 142 20.22 10.11 4.68
N GLY A 143 19.96 8.83 4.90
CA GLY A 143 19.50 8.34 6.21
C GLY A 143 18.02 8.63 6.51
N THR A 144 17.22 9.04 5.52
CA THR A 144 15.78 9.25 5.69
C THR A 144 14.93 8.24 4.91
N VAL A 145 13.66 8.14 5.29
CA VAL A 145 12.61 7.41 4.57
C VAL A 145 11.53 8.39 4.17
N LEU A 146 11.12 8.40 2.92
CA LEU A 146 9.95 9.11 2.43
C LEU A 146 8.73 8.21 2.60
N ALA A 147 7.71 8.67 3.35
CA ALA A 147 6.46 7.97 3.54
C ALA A 147 5.30 8.93 3.82
N GLY A 148 4.08 8.51 3.46
CA GLY A 148 2.88 9.32 3.68
C GLY A 148 2.29 9.12 5.07
N CYS A 149 1.68 10.16 5.65
CA CYS A 149 0.92 10.05 6.89
C CYS A 149 -0.22 9.01 6.72
N ASP A 150 -0.40 8.13 7.70
CA ASP A 150 -1.48 7.11 7.66
C ASP A 150 -2.85 7.75 7.83
N ARG A 151 -2.98 8.58 8.87
CA ARG A 151 -4.21 9.32 9.23
C ARG A 151 -3.89 10.45 10.18
N LEU A 152 -4.75 11.44 10.25
CA LEU A 152 -4.53 12.61 11.12
C LEU A 152 -5.17 12.48 12.51
N ASP A 153 -6.03 11.48 12.67
CA ASP A 153 -6.53 11.04 13.98
C ASP A 153 -6.69 9.53 14.03
N HIS A 154 -6.48 8.95 15.19
CA HIS A 154 -6.90 7.58 15.49
C HIS A 154 -8.28 7.67 16.12
N GLY A 155 -9.33 7.77 15.29
CA GLY A 155 -10.72 7.70 15.73
C GLY A 155 -10.92 6.40 16.52
N GLY A 156 -11.00 6.56 17.84
CA GLY A 156 -10.84 5.52 18.81
C GLY A 156 -11.76 4.32 18.67
N LYS A 157 -11.32 3.28 17.98
CA LYS A 157 -11.98 1.96 18.06
C LYS A 157 -12.09 1.49 19.51
N TYR A 158 -11.22 2.00 20.40
CA TYR A 158 -11.17 1.69 21.84
C TYR A 158 -11.21 2.95 22.73
N GLY A 159 -11.61 4.11 22.17
CA GLY A 159 -11.67 5.38 22.95
C GLY A 159 -10.32 5.96 23.34
N ASN A 160 -9.21 5.30 23.00
CA ASN A 160 -7.85 5.77 23.26
C ASN A 160 -7.11 6.06 21.95
N PRO A 161 -6.90 7.35 21.59
CA PRO A 161 -6.12 7.71 20.40
C PRO A 161 -4.68 7.20 20.41
N GLN A 162 -4.11 6.96 21.61
CA GLN A 162 -2.74 6.51 21.80
C GLN A 162 -2.57 5.00 21.59
N TYR A 163 -3.66 4.22 21.57
CA TYR A 163 -3.57 2.76 21.50
C TYR A 163 -2.62 2.22 20.42
N TYR A 164 -2.60 2.86 19.25
CA TYR A 164 -1.73 2.45 18.13
C TYR A 164 -0.34 3.06 18.17
N LEU A 165 -0.08 4.00 19.09
CA LEU A 165 1.18 4.73 19.22
C LEU A 165 1.97 4.31 20.46
N ASP A 166 1.31 3.58 21.38
CA ASP A 166 1.92 3.17 22.65
C ASP A 166 3.15 2.29 22.41
N GLY A 167 4.26 2.69 23.04
CA GLY A 167 5.53 1.97 22.94
C GLY A 167 6.32 2.22 21.65
N LEU A 168 5.81 3.02 20.69
CA LEU A 168 6.48 3.27 19.40
C LEU A 168 7.37 4.53 19.39
N GLY A 169 7.32 5.36 20.43
CA GLY A 169 8.00 6.66 20.41
C GLY A 169 7.36 7.70 19.49
N VAL A 170 6.16 7.43 18.99
CA VAL A 170 5.38 8.33 18.11
C VAL A 170 4.43 9.16 18.97
N ALA A 171 4.59 10.49 18.94
CA ALA A 171 3.86 11.39 19.85
C ALA A 171 2.41 11.64 19.44
N GLN A 172 2.12 11.73 18.14
CA GLN A 172 0.80 12.09 17.63
C GLN A 172 0.44 11.25 16.39
N PRO A 173 -0.87 11.03 16.12
CA PRO A 173 -1.34 10.29 14.95
C PRO A 173 -0.76 10.78 13.61
N ARG A 174 -0.62 12.08 13.45
CA ARG A 174 -0.04 12.68 12.24
C ARG A 174 1.45 12.35 12.04
N ASP A 175 2.11 11.89 13.10
CA ASP A 175 3.53 11.49 13.07
C ASP A 175 3.70 10.00 12.78
N TYR A 176 2.60 9.26 12.63
CA TYR A 176 2.57 7.86 12.25
C TYR A 176 2.36 7.72 10.75
N PHE A 177 3.32 7.12 10.04
CA PHE A 177 3.23 6.95 8.59
C PHE A 177 2.60 5.61 8.21
N ASN A 178 2.00 5.58 7.03
CA ASN A 178 1.53 4.38 6.36
C ASN A 178 2.68 3.77 5.55
N ALA A 179 2.96 2.49 5.76
CA ALA A 179 4.07 1.78 5.15
C ALA A 179 3.77 1.22 3.74
N GLY A 180 2.59 1.48 3.19
CA GLY A 180 2.21 0.95 1.89
C GLY A 180 2.84 1.64 0.69
N ILE A 181 3.40 2.85 0.88
CA ILE A 181 4.28 3.52 -0.08
C ILE A 181 5.44 4.12 0.69
N MET A 182 6.63 3.60 0.42
CA MET A 182 7.86 4.03 1.06
C MET A 182 8.96 4.17 0.01
N MET A 183 9.84 5.17 0.18
CA MET A 183 11.04 5.31 -0.63
C MET A 183 12.22 5.66 0.28
N ALA A 184 13.39 5.06 0.01
CA ALA A 184 14.60 5.40 0.73
C ALA A 184 15.86 5.06 -0.11
N PRO A 185 16.98 5.74 0.14
CA PRO A 185 18.28 5.24 -0.25
C PRO A 185 18.52 3.85 0.35
N ARG A 186 19.11 2.95 -0.40
CA ARG A 186 19.29 1.55 0.01
C ARG A 186 19.95 1.38 1.38
N ALA A 187 20.93 2.22 1.69
CA ALA A 187 21.59 2.18 2.99
C ALA A 187 20.63 2.49 4.15
N ALA A 188 19.76 3.50 3.97
CA ALA A 188 18.72 3.85 4.94
C ALA A 188 17.66 2.73 5.04
N TRP A 189 17.21 2.19 3.90
CA TRP A 189 16.28 1.06 3.85
C TRP A 189 16.77 -0.10 4.72
N ARG A 190 18.02 -0.56 4.47
CA ARG A 190 18.66 -1.66 5.22
C ARG A 190 18.70 -1.37 6.72
N THR A 191 19.09 -0.17 7.10
CA THR A 191 19.20 0.23 8.51
C THR A 191 17.83 0.17 9.19
N PHE A 192 16.81 0.79 8.59
CA PHE A 192 15.50 0.90 9.22
C PHE A 192 14.71 -0.41 9.20
N THR A 193 14.84 -1.22 8.15
CA THR A 193 14.15 -2.51 8.10
C THR A 193 14.76 -3.51 9.08
N ALA A 194 16.09 -3.52 9.25
CA ALA A 194 16.75 -4.34 10.26
C ALA A 194 16.34 -3.91 11.69
N ALA A 195 16.33 -2.60 11.96
CA ALA A 195 15.86 -2.08 13.26
C ALA A 195 14.38 -2.37 13.51
N ALA A 196 13.53 -2.29 12.48
CA ALA A 196 12.11 -2.61 12.59
C ALA A 196 11.88 -4.09 12.89
N LEU A 197 12.63 -5.00 12.24
CA LEU A 197 12.54 -6.43 12.50
C LEU A 197 12.96 -6.75 13.93
N ASP A 198 14.06 -6.16 14.41
CA ASP A 198 14.52 -6.30 15.80
C ASP A 198 13.48 -5.76 16.80
N PHE A 199 12.87 -4.58 16.50
CA PHE A 199 11.82 -4.00 17.34
C PHE A 199 10.58 -4.89 17.39
N LEU A 200 10.11 -5.38 16.23
CA LEU A 200 8.94 -6.27 16.13
C LEU A 200 9.14 -7.56 16.94
N THR A 201 10.35 -8.10 16.89
CA THR A 201 10.70 -9.31 17.64
C THR A 201 10.70 -9.10 19.15
N ARG A 202 11.17 -7.93 19.61
CA ARG A 202 11.26 -7.64 21.05
C ARG A 202 9.98 -7.06 21.64
N ASN A 203 9.16 -6.37 20.84
CA ASN A 203 7.99 -5.62 21.29
C ASN A 203 6.73 -5.92 20.47
N PRO A 204 6.37 -7.21 20.26
CA PRO A 204 5.25 -7.57 19.39
C PRO A 204 3.91 -6.98 19.86
N GLU A 205 3.74 -6.81 21.19
CA GLU A 205 2.54 -6.24 21.78
C GLU A 205 2.34 -4.75 21.48
N SER A 206 3.42 -4.01 21.19
CA SER A 206 3.36 -2.61 20.76
C SER A 206 3.06 -2.49 19.27
N CYS A 207 3.32 -3.53 18.49
CA CYS A 207 3.17 -3.54 17.04
C CYS A 207 1.73 -3.83 16.59
N LYS A 208 0.77 -2.95 16.91
CA LYS A 208 -0.66 -3.14 16.59
C LYS A 208 -0.97 -3.22 15.09
N HIS A 209 -0.13 -2.62 14.27
CA HIS A 209 -0.11 -2.71 12.82
C HIS A 209 1.17 -3.42 12.33
N TYR A 210 1.62 -4.43 13.09
CA TYR A 210 2.74 -5.31 12.77
C TYR A 210 3.98 -4.56 12.29
N ASP A 211 4.43 -4.85 11.09
CA ASP A 211 5.60 -4.27 10.44
C ASP A 211 5.50 -2.75 10.26
N GLN A 212 4.31 -2.20 9.98
CA GLN A 212 4.11 -0.75 9.92
C GLN A 212 4.38 -0.08 11.26
N SER A 213 3.94 -0.69 12.38
CA SER A 213 4.24 -0.17 13.73
C SER A 213 5.73 -0.23 14.02
N ALA A 214 6.38 -1.35 13.69
CA ALA A 214 7.81 -1.55 13.88
C ALA A 214 8.64 -0.55 13.05
N LEU A 215 8.27 -0.32 11.79
CA LEU A 215 8.89 0.68 10.93
C LEU A 215 8.74 2.10 11.50
N ASN A 216 7.55 2.45 12.01
CA ASN A 216 7.36 3.75 12.65
C ASN A 216 8.24 3.95 13.88
N ALA A 217 8.43 2.90 14.70
CA ALA A 217 9.34 2.94 15.83
C ALA A 217 10.81 3.07 15.39
N ALA A 218 11.23 2.32 14.37
CA ALA A 218 12.60 2.30 13.88
C ALA A 218 13.00 3.60 13.17
N VAL A 219 12.11 4.15 12.33
CA VAL A 219 12.36 5.36 11.54
C VAL A 219 12.30 6.61 12.42
N GLY A 220 11.36 6.68 13.36
CA GLY A 220 11.21 7.83 14.25
C GLY A 220 11.12 9.16 13.50
N ALA A 221 12.04 10.08 13.81
CA ALA A 221 12.13 11.40 13.16
C ALA A 221 12.87 11.40 11.81
N HIS A 222 13.51 10.29 11.42
CA HIS A 222 14.30 10.17 10.18
C HIS A 222 13.39 9.92 8.98
N ARG A 223 12.39 10.79 8.77
CA ARG A 223 11.44 10.69 7.66
C ARG A 223 11.23 12.01 6.96
N GLU A 224 10.94 11.90 5.67
CA GLU A 224 10.37 12.94 4.85
C GLU A 224 8.88 12.65 4.64
N TRP A 225 8.07 13.70 4.58
CA TRP A 225 6.64 13.52 4.43
C TRP A 225 6.21 13.57 2.97
N LEU A 226 5.73 12.44 2.48
CA LEU A 226 5.10 12.31 1.18
C LEU A 226 3.73 13.03 1.18
N PRO A 227 3.44 13.87 0.17
CA PRO A 227 2.12 14.47 0.03
C PRO A 227 1.00 13.41 -0.07
N PRO A 228 -0.19 13.68 0.51
CA PRO A 228 -1.31 12.72 0.52
C PRO A 228 -1.73 12.25 -0.88
N GLU A 229 -1.49 13.02 -1.94
CA GLU A 229 -1.79 12.66 -3.32
C GLU A 229 -1.09 11.37 -3.78
N TYR A 230 0.05 11.05 -3.19
CA TYR A 230 0.86 9.89 -3.55
C TYR A 230 0.66 8.68 -2.62
N ASN A 231 -0.11 8.84 -1.54
CA ASN A 231 -0.56 7.72 -0.70
C ASN A 231 -1.94 8.06 -0.11
N PHE A 232 -2.94 8.16 -0.99
CA PHE A 232 -4.29 8.59 -0.65
C PHE A 232 -5.06 7.45 -0.01
N THR A 233 -4.93 7.30 1.32
CA THR A 233 -5.51 6.21 2.09
C THR A 233 -7.03 6.36 2.27
N THR A 234 -7.66 5.34 2.82
CA THR A 234 -9.08 5.37 3.19
C THR A 234 -9.45 6.53 4.10
N TRP A 235 -8.55 6.95 4.97
CA TRP A 235 -8.79 8.10 5.83
C TRP A 235 -8.91 9.41 5.02
N PHE A 236 -7.98 9.63 4.07
CA PHE A 236 -8.02 10.80 3.18
C PHE A 236 -9.24 10.77 2.26
N GLN A 237 -9.63 9.61 1.75
CA GLN A 237 -10.86 9.43 0.97
C GLN A 237 -12.11 9.82 1.78
N GLN A 238 -12.15 9.52 3.06
CA GLN A 238 -13.23 9.95 3.94
C GLN A 238 -13.20 11.44 4.25
N ALA A 239 -12.00 12.03 4.31
CA ALA A 239 -11.83 13.46 4.58
C ALA A 239 -12.12 14.35 3.35
N ASP A 240 -11.86 13.85 2.16
CA ASP A 240 -12.01 14.54 0.88
C ASP A 240 -12.59 13.62 -0.22
N PRO A 241 -13.86 13.16 -0.06
CA PRO A 241 -14.45 12.18 -0.95
C PRO A 241 -14.66 12.68 -2.39
N ALA A 242 -14.72 13.98 -2.58
CA ALA A 242 -14.86 14.62 -3.88
C ALA A 242 -13.51 15.00 -4.52
N HIS A 243 -12.39 14.72 -3.84
CA HIS A 243 -11.03 15.12 -4.25
C HIS A 243 -10.91 16.62 -4.55
N ALA A 244 -11.65 17.43 -3.79
CA ALA A 244 -11.72 18.89 -4.00
C ALA A 244 -10.51 19.63 -3.38
N THR A 245 -9.88 19.02 -2.39
CA THR A 245 -8.71 19.59 -1.68
C THR A 245 -7.42 18.91 -2.10
N THR A 246 -7.49 17.62 -2.44
CA THR A 246 -6.36 16.80 -2.89
C THR A 246 -6.62 16.31 -4.30
N SER A 247 -5.55 16.10 -5.06
CA SER A 247 -5.62 15.52 -6.41
C SER A 247 -4.89 14.17 -6.40
N PRO A 248 -5.55 13.08 -5.95
CA PRO A 248 -4.89 11.79 -5.78
C PRO A 248 -4.21 11.30 -7.06
N ARG A 249 -2.97 10.85 -6.94
CA ARG A 249 -2.19 10.21 -7.99
C ARG A 249 -2.03 8.72 -7.73
N ILE A 250 -1.91 8.34 -6.46
CA ILE A 250 -1.92 6.95 -6.01
C ILE A 250 -2.98 6.82 -4.92
N VAL A 251 -3.99 6.00 -5.19
CA VAL A 251 -5.04 5.65 -4.24
C VAL A 251 -4.64 4.36 -3.53
N HIS A 252 -4.72 4.34 -2.20
CA HIS A 252 -4.38 3.19 -1.40
C HIS A 252 -5.61 2.70 -0.62
N PHE A 253 -6.12 1.54 -1.00
CA PHE A 253 -7.36 0.97 -0.46
C PHE A 253 -7.15 0.33 0.91
N THR A 254 -6.68 1.10 1.89
CA THR A 254 -6.49 0.61 3.26
C THR A 254 -7.81 0.14 3.89
N GLY A 255 -7.73 -0.85 4.78
CA GLY A 255 -8.90 -1.43 5.45
C GLY A 255 -9.59 -2.56 4.66
N PRO A 256 -10.68 -3.16 5.18
CA PRO A 256 -11.25 -4.40 4.66
C PRO A 256 -12.19 -4.25 3.45
N LEU A 257 -12.71 -3.04 3.20
CA LEU A 257 -13.60 -2.77 2.08
C LEU A 257 -12.79 -2.24 0.90
N LYS A 258 -12.60 -3.08 -0.09
CA LYS A 258 -11.83 -2.82 -1.29
C LYS A 258 -12.75 -2.65 -2.50
N PRO A 259 -12.34 -1.96 -3.58
CA PRO A 259 -13.17 -1.80 -4.78
C PRO A 259 -13.61 -3.12 -5.40
N TRP A 260 -12.80 -4.17 -5.31
CA TRP A 260 -13.13 -5.48 -5.88
C TRP A 260 -14.07 -6.31 -5.01
N ASN A 261 -14.19 -6.06 -3.71
CA ASN A 261 -15.02 -6.86 -2.81
C ASN A 261 -16.22 -6.12 -2.21
N SER A 262 -16.39 -4.83 -2.50
CA SER A 262 -17.53 -4.05 -2.01
C SER A 262 -17.80 -2.84 -2.92
N THR A 263 -19.06 -2.54 -3.15
CA THR A 263 -19.54 -1.29 -3.78
C THR A 263 -19.89 -0.24 -2.73
N LYS A 264 -19.97 -0.66 -1.47
CA LYS A 264 -20.16 0.19 -0.29
C LYS A 264 -18.80 0.56 0.30
N GLY A 265 -18.79 1.56 1.11
CA GLY A 265 -17.55 2.05 1.72
C GLY A 265 -17.07 3.32 1.03
N PRO A 266 -15.90 3.84 1.44
CA PRO A 266 -15.47 5.15 1.00
C PRO A 266 -15.11 5.21 -0.48
N TRP A 267 -14.81 4.07 -1.10
CA TRP A 267 -14.30 3.99 -2.47
C TRP A 267 -15.41 3.89 -3.54
N GLY A 268 -16.60 3.43 -3.18
CA GLY A 268 -17.72 3.26 -4.11
C GLY A 268 -17.38 2.32 -5.28
N THR A 269 -17.91 2.66 -6.47
CA THR A 269 -17.71 1.87 -7.70
C THR A 269 -16.66 2.45 -8.64
N GLN A 270 -16.21 3.68 -8.40
CA GLN A 270 -15.37 4.44 -9.34
C GLN A 270 -14.02 3.78 -9.65
N PHE A 271 -13.47 3.03 -8.70
CA PHE A 271 -12.17 2.35 -8.85
C PHE A 271 -12.30 0.88 -9.28
N ARG A 272 -13.52 0.38 -9.52
CA ARG A 272 -13.78 -1.04 -9.76
C ARG A 272 -13.47 -1.49 -11.19
N ARG A 273 -13.64 -0.60 -12.15
CA ARG A 273 -13.57 -0.93 -13.57
C ARG A 273 -12.24 -1.54 -13.99
N VAL A 274 -11.13 -1.02 -13.49
CA VAL A 274 -9.78 -1.50 -13.84
C VAL A 274 -9.59 -2.99 -13.53
N TYR A 275 -10.21 -3.48 -12.45
CA TYR A 275 -10.14 -4.90 -12.07
C TYR A 275 -10.95 -5.77 -13.04
N SER A 276 -12.12 -5.30 -13.49
CA SER A 276 -12.93 -6.00 -14.48
C SER A 276 -12.23 -6.03 -15.85
N ASP A 277 -11.68 -4.89 -16.27
CA ASP A 277 -10.97 -4.77 -17.55
C ASP A 277 -9.72 -5.68 -17.56
N PHE A 278 -8.99 -5.75 -16.44
CA PHE A 278 -7.84 -6.65 -16.28
C PHE A 278 -8.22 -8.13 -16.41
N LEU A 279 -9.35 -8.55 -15.82
CA LEU A 279 -9.78 -9.95 -15.93
C LEU A 279 -10.32 -10.31 -17.33
N VAL A 280 -10.79 -9.34 -18.10
CA VAL A 280 -11.14 -9.54 -19.52
C VAL A 280 -9.86 -9.74 -20.34
N GLU A 281 -8.82 -8.97 -20.10
CA GLU A 281 -7.53 -9.06 -20.80
C GLU A 281 -6.73 -10.29 -20.35
N PHE A 282 -6.75 -10.61 -19.06
CA PHE A 282 -6.00 -11.71 -18.45
C PHE A 282 -6.93 -12.67 -17.66
N PRO A 283 -7.75 -13.47 -18.34
CA PRO A 283 -8.75 -14.32 -17.68
C PRO A 283 -8.15 -15.38 -16.74
N TYR A 284 -6.90 -15.77 -16.93
CA TYR A 284 -6.17 -16.67 -16.03
C TYR A 284 -6.19 -16.19 -14.58
N PHE A 285 -6.14 -14.87 -14.37
CA PHE A 285 -6.07 -14.29 -13.02
C PHE A 285 -7.41 -14.22 -12.28
N ALA A 286 -8.51 -14.66 -12.88
CA ALA A 286 -9.82 -14.73 -12.21
C ALA A 286 -9.81 -15.66 -10.97
N GLN A 287 -8.89 -16.60 -10.88
CA GLN A 287 -8.69 -17.44 -9.70
C GLN A 287 -8.06 -16.69 -8.51
N TYR A 288 -7.36 -15.58 -8.75
CA TYR A 288 -6.69 -14.75 -7.74
C TYR A 288 -7.49 -13.49 -7.39
N LEU A 289 -8.43 -13.08 -8.22
CA LEU A 289 -9.21 -11.87 -8.02
C LEU A 289 -10.68 -12.14 -8.29
N LYS A 290 -11.49 -12.17 -7.22
CA LYS A 290 -12.95 -12.23 -7.34
C LYS A 290 -13.51 -10.83 -7.19
N ILE A 291 -14.21 -10.37 -8.23
CA ILE A 291 -14.95 -9.12 -8.18
C ILE A 291 -16.34 -9.45 -7.64
N ASP A 292 -16.52 -9.23 -6.35
CA ASP A 292 -17.69 -9.62 -5.60
C ASP A 292 -18.29 -8.42 -4.86
N ALA A 293 -19.60 -8.34 -4.82
CA ALA A 293 -20.37 -7.39 -4.02
C ALA A 293 -21.06 -8.08 -2.82
N SER A 294 -20.68 -9.30 -2.48
CA SER A 294 -21.32 -10.08 -1.41
C SER A 294 -21.31 -9.35 -0.06
N LYS A 295 -20.28 -8.53 0.20
CA LYS A 295 -20.23 -7.69 1.41
C LYS A 295 -21.23 -6.53 1.40
N ASP A 296 -21.91 -6.30 0.28
CA ASP A 296 -22.94 -5.26 0.13
C ASP A 296 -24.33 -5.76 0.55
N VAL A 297 -24.53 -7.07 0.59
CA VAL A 297 -25.80 -7.69 0.90
C VAL A 297 -25.85 -8.02 2.38
N ASP A 298 -26.56 -7.20 3.16
CA ASP A 298 -27.02 -7.59 4.48
C ASP A 298 -28.48 -8.07 4.33
N PRO A 299 -28.75 -9.40 4.42
CA PRO A 299 -30.08 -9.97 4.21
C PRO A 299 -31.16 -9.45 5.19
N LYS A 300 -30.74 -8.85 6.31
CA LYS A 300 -31.63 -8.33 7.36
C LYS A 300 -32.36 -7.03 6.98
N TYR A 301 -32.14 -6.46 5.78
CA TYR A 301 -32.55 -5.08 5.50
C TYR A 301 -33.50 -4.87 4.32
N SER A 302 -34.18 -5.88 3.85
CA SER A 302 -35.19 -5.72 2.77
C SER A 302 -36.41 -4.85 3.17
N ASN A 303 -36.76 -4.79 4.48
CA ASN A 303 -37.79 -3.89 5.00
C ASN A 303 -37.39 -3.32 6.37
N PRO A 304 -36.78 -2.13 6.44
CA PRO A 304 -36.30 -1.58 7.69
C PRO A 304 -37.42 -1.10 8.61
N SER A 305 -37.46 -1.60 9.85
CA SER A 305 -38.37 -1.09 10.91
C SER A 305 -38.12 0.40 11.16
N LEU A 306 -39.10 1.10 11.78
CA LEU A 306 -38.94 2.52 12.13
C LEU A 306 -37.69 2.78 12.97
N ALA A 307 -37.41 1.92 13.94
CA ALA A 307 -36.21 1.99 14.80
C ALA A 307 -34.93 1.91 13.96
N LEU A 308 -34.90 1.09 12.91
CA LEU A 308 -33.76 0.98 12.03
C LEU A 308 -33.60 2.20 11.11
N ARG A 309 -34.71 2.84 10.68
CA ARG A 309 -34.68 4.11 9.94
C ARG A 309 -34.10 5.24 10.79
N VAL A 310 -34.51 5.35 12.06
CA VAL A 310 -33.98 6.33 13.01
C VAL A 310 -32.48 6.07 13.25
N ARG A 311 -32.10 4.82 13.51
CA ARG A 311 -30.69 4.44 13.70
C ARG A 311 -29.83 4.76 12.46
N ARG A 312 -30.34 4.54 11.24
CA ARG A 312 -29.64 4.92 10.01
C ARG A 312 -29.49 6.44 9.89
N ARG A 313 -30.50 7.21 10.25
CA ARG A 313 -30.47 8.68 10.22
C ARG A 313 -29.46 9.24 11.24
N LEU A 314 -29.45 8.69 12.45
CA LEU A 314 -28.46 9.05 13.47
C LEU A 314 -27.03 8.67 13.03
N LYS A 315 -26.86 7.51 12.42
CA LYS A 315 -25.57 7.08 11.83
C LYS A 315 -25.12 8.04 10.74
N SER A 316 -26.00 8.43 9.82
CA SER A 316 -25.71 9.40 8.75
C SER A 316 -25.33 10.78 9.30
N LEU A 317 -25.97 11.25 10.36
CA LEU A 317 -25.61 12.51 11.02
C LEU A 317 -24.21 12.42 11.69
N LYS A 318 -23.93 11.30 12.35
CA LYS A 318 -22.61 11.05 12.95
C LYS A 318 -21.53 11.02 11.86
N GLU A 319 -21.76 10.31 10.77
CA GLU A 319 -20.86 10.27 9.63
C GLU A 319 -20.63 11.66 9.01
N ALA A 320 -21.66 12.49 8.91
CA ALA A 320 -21.52 13.87 8.42
C ALA A 320 -20.67 14.75 9.35
N VAL A 321 -20.81 14.58 10.66
CA VAL A 321 -19.98 15.29 11.65
C VAL A 321 -18.52 14.83 11.57
N GLU A 322 -18.29 13.52 11.49
CA GLU A 322 -16.96 12.96 11.31
C GLU A 322 -16.29 13.45 10.01
N HIS A 323 -17.02 13.47 8.90
CA HIS A 323 -16.55 14.03 7.64
C HIS A 323 -16.11 15.49 7.75
N ARG A 324 -16.91 16.33 8.40
CA ARG A 324 -16.57 17.75 8.61
C ARG A 324 -15.30 17.87 9.46
N ARG A 325 -15.18 17.08 10.51
CA ARG A 325 -14.01 17.05 11.38
C ARG A 325 -12.77 16.64 10.59
N HIS A 326 -12.82 15.55 9.82
CA HIS A 326 -11.71 15.07 9.01
C HIS A 326 -11.30 16.10 7.94
N ALA A 327 -12.26 16.75 7.27
CA ALA A 327 -11.97 17.79 6.29
C ALA A 327 -11.26 19.02 6.92
N VAL A 328 -11.61 19.38 8.16
CA VAL A 328 -10.91 20.45 8.90
C VAL A 328 -9.49 20.02 9.26
N LEU A 329 -9.30 18.80 9.75
CA LEU A 329 -7.98 18.25 10.08
C LEU A 329 -7.09 18.18 8.83
N LEU A 330 -7.64 17.73 7.70
CA LEU A 330 -6.91 17.66 6.43
C LEU A 330 -6.43 19.04 5.98
N ARG A 331 -7.31 20.04 5.92
CA ARG A 331 -6.93 21.42 5.54
C ARG A 331 -5.86 21.99 6.45
N ARG A 332 -5.96 21.74 7.75
CA ARG A 332 -4.94 22.16 8.71
C ARG A 332 -3.61 21.46 8.47
N PHE A 333 -3.64 20.15 8.26
CA PHE A 333 -2.43 19.37 7.96
C PHE A 333 -1.74 19.87 6.69
N LEU A 334 -2.47 20.04 5.59
CA LEU A 334 -1.90 20.52 4.31
C LEU A 334 -1.29 21.91 4.43
N ARG A 335 -1.79 22.76 5.32
CA ARG A 335 -1.25 24.09 5.58
C ARG A 335 0.01 24.06 6.45
N ASP A 336 0.02 23.21 7.49
CA ASP A 336 0.99 23.27 8.59
C ASP A 336 2.10 22.20 8.47
N ALA A 337 1.91 21.15 7.67
CA ALA A 337 2.89 20.08 7.49
C ALA A 337 4.00 20.49 6.51
N VAL A 338 5.23 20.07 6.85
CA VAL A 338 6.38 20.19 5.94
C VAL A 338 6.36 18.96 5.03
N LEU A 339 5.69 19.09 3.90
CA LEU A 339 5.64 18.06 2.86
C LEU A 339 6.74 18.32 1.82
N ILE A 340 7.30 17.24 1.23
CA ILE A 340 8.17 17.42 0.07
C ILE A 340 7.37 18.01 -1.09
N ARG A 341 8.04 18.73 -1.99
CA ARG A 341 7.45 19.24 -3.22
C ARG A 341 7.81 18.29 -4.36
N LEU A 342 6.78 17.85 -5.08
CA LEU A 342 6.90 16.97 -6.24
C LEU A 342 6.21 17.69 -7.42
N ASP A 343 7.01 18.48 -8.12
CA ASP A 343 6.54 19.29 -9.27
C ASP A 343 6.42 18.47 -10.57
#